data_d8e0bc037451e3fb0a13786c1e41512c
#
_entry.id   d8e0bc037451e3fb0a13786c1e41512c
#
_cell.length_a   1.000
_cell.length_b   1.000
_cell.length_c   1.000
_cell.angle_alpha   90.00
_cell.angle_beta   90.00
_cell.angle_gamma   90.00
#
_symmetry.space_group_name_H-M   'P 1'
#
loop_
_entity.id
_entity.type
_entity.pdbx_description
1 polymer ?
#
loop_
_entity_poly.entity_id
_entity_poly.type
_entity_poly.pdbx_seq_one_letter_code
_entity_poly.pdbx_strand_id
1 'polypeptide(L)' 'MKPLKSKVSITLDADIIEQIKQLAEQDDRSFSQYINMILKDYLNSDLKKKEA' A
#
# COMPACT_ATOMS: atom_id res chain seq x y z
N MET A 1 -8.76 -16.22 9.74
CA MET A 1 -9.78 -15.23 9.61
C MET A 1 -9.24 -13.90 9.07
N LYS A 2 -9.99 -13.28 8.20
CA LYS A 2 -9.55 -12.06 7.59
C LYS A 2 -9.88 -10.86 8.44
N PRO A 3 -8.94 -9.94 8.63
CA PRO A 3 -9.27 -8.73 9.34
C PRO A 3 -10.19 -7.85 8.51
N LEU A 4 -11.04 -7.11 9.18
CA LEU A 4 -11.89 -6.16 8.51
C LEU A 4 -11.06 -4.96 8.09
N LYS A 5 -11.41 -4.40 6.95
CA LYS A 5 -10.74 -3.20 6.48
C LYS A 5 -11.28 -2.02 7.26
N SER A 6 -10.38 -1.17 7.67
CA SER A 6 -10.73 0.03 8.42
C SER A 6 -10.28 1.26 7.65
N LYS A 7 -11.05 2.33 7.80
CA LYS A 7 -10.69 3.58 7.18
C LYS A 7 -9.66 4.30 8.02
N VAL A 8 -8.63 4.78 7.37
CA VAL A 8 -7.62 5.59 8.04
C VAL A 8 -7.33 6.81 7.17
N SER A 9 -6.89 7.87 7.83
CA SER A 9 -6.51 9.08 7.12
C SER A 9 -5.02 9.31 7.31
N ILE A 10 -4.31 9.49 6.22
CA ILE A 10 -2.89 9.78 6.29
C ILE A 10 -2.58 10.93 5.35
N THR A 11 -1.48 11.59 5.63
CA THR A 11 -1.02 12.68 4.80
C THR A 11 0.17 12.22 3.99
N LEU A 12 0.11 12.43 2.69
CA LEU A 12 1.18 12.04 1.78
C LEU A 12 1.60 13.23 0.96
N ASP A 13 2.83 13.17 0.49
CA ASP A 13 3.32 14.19 -0.43
C ASP A 13 2.52 14.15 -1.73
N ALA A 14 2.27 15.31 -2.28
CA ALA A 14 1.43 15.40 -3.48
C ALA A 14 2.04 14.64 -4.65
N ASP A 15 3.34 14.72 -4.84
CA ASP A 15 3.98 14.02 -5.93
C ASP A 15 3.96 12.50 -5.73
N ILE A 16 4.04 12.06 -4.48
CA ILE A 16 3.92 10.64 -4.17
C ILE A 16 2.53 10.14 -4.54
N ILE A 17 1.52 10.92 -4.18
CA ILE A 17 0.14 10.54 -4.49
C ILE A 17 -0.04 10.39 -5.99
N GLU A 18 0.48 11.35 -6.73
CA GLU A 18 0.32 11.34 -8.17
C GLU A 18 1.00 10.14 -8.81
N GLN A 19 2.20 9.84 -8.39
CA GLN A 19 2.94 8.71 -8.92
C GLN A 19 2.24 7.39 -8.60
N ILE A 20 1.76 7.26 -7.38
CA ILE A 20 1.07 6.04 -6.99
C ILE A 20 -0.22 5.87 -7.77
N LYS A 21 -0.92 6.98 -8.00
CA LYS A 21 -2.14 6.91 -8.79
C LYS A 21 -1.89 6.39 -10.20
N GLN A 22 -0.81 6.84 -10.81
CA GLN A 22 -0.47 6.39 -12.15
C GLN A 22 -0.14 4.91 -12.16
N LEU A 23 0.61 4.47 -11.18
CA LEU A 23 0.97 3.07 -11.09
C LEU A 23 -0.25 2.20 -10.84
N ALA A 24 -1.15 2.68 -10.00
CA ALA A 24 -2.36 1.93 -9.72
C ALA A 24 -3.20 1.77 -10.97
N GLU A 25 -3.27 2.82 -11.78
CA GLU A 25 -4.02 2.76 -13.03
C GLU A 25 -3.43 1.74 -13.98
N GLN A 26 -2.11 1.71 -14.07
CA GLN A 26 -1.43 0.76 -14.93
C GLN A 26 -1.71 -0.68 -14.50
N ASP A 27 -1.88 -0.87 -13.22
CA ASP A 27 -2.12 -2.19 -12.65
C ASP A 27 -3.61 -2.48 -12.52
N ASP A 28 -4.45 -1.58 -13.02
CA ASP A 28 -5.89 -1.76 -12.99
C ASP A 28 -6.43 -1.90 -11.57
N ARG A 29 -5.86 -1.16 -10.64
CA ARG A 29 -6.28 -1.17 -9.25
C ARG A 29 -6.65 0.23 -8.80
N SER A 30 -7.46 0.31 -7.76
CA SER A 30 -7.74 1.61 -7.16
C SER A 30 -6.52 2.07 -6.37
N PHE A 31 -6.49 3.36 -6.09
CA PHE A 31 -5.40 3.94 -5.33
C PHE A 31 -5.25 3.25 -3.97
N SER A 32 -6.37 3.08 -3.28
CA SER A 32 -6.37 2.44 -1.97
C SER A 32 -5.87 1.01 -2.02
N GLN A 33 -6.31 0.27 -3.01
CA GLN A 33 -5.91 -1.12 -3.17
C GLN A 33 -4.41 -1.22 -3.44
N TYR A 34 -3.92 -0.33 -4.27
CA TYR A 34 -2.50 -0.35 -4.60
C TYR A 34 -1.65 -0.05 -3.39
N ILE A 35 -2.03 0.95 -2.62
CA ILE A 35 -1.32 1.31 -1.41
C ILE A 35 -1.33 0.15 -0.41
N ASN A 36 -2.48 -0.47 -0.27
CA ASN A 36 -2.60 -1.60 0.65
C ASN A 36 -1.66 -2.73 0.25
N MET A 37 -1.57 -2.97 -1.03
CA MET A 37 -0.69 -4.02 -1.54
C MET A 37 0.78 -3.71 -1.24
N ILE A 38 1.18 -2.47 -1.48
CA ILE A 38 2.55 -2.06 -1.23
C ILE A 38 2.90 -2.22 0.24
N LEU A 39 2.00 -1.78 1.10
CA LEU A 39 2.26 -1.84 2.54
C LEU A 39 2.34 -3.28 3.02
N LYS A 40 1.50 -4.14 2.50
CA LYS A 40 1.55 -5.55 2.85
C LYS A 40 2.89 -6.16 2.45
N ASP A 41 3.33 -5.83 1.26
CA ASP A 41 4.60 -6.32 0.75
C ASP A 41 5.75 -5.87 1.63
N TYR A 42 5.71 -4.60 1.99
CA TYR A 42 6.76 -4.05 2.82
C TYR A 42 6.81 -4.74 4.18
N LEU A 43 5.65 -4.94 4.78
CA LEU A 43 5.59 -5.57 6.08
C LEU A 43 6.08 -7.00 6.05
N ASN A 44 5.72 -7.73 5.01
CA ASN A 44 6.19 -9.10 4.86
C ASN A 44 7.70 -9.15 4.73
N SER A 45 8.24 -8.25 3.96
CA SER A 45 9.69 -8.19 3.78
C SER A 45 10.40 -7.88 5.08
N ASP A 46 9.86 -6.92 5.82
CA ASP A 46 10.45 -6.51 7.07
C ASP A 46 10.42 -7.62 8.09
N LEU A 47 9.31 -8.33 8.16
CA LEU A 47 9.16 -9.42 9.09
C LEU A 47 10.15 -10.54 8.79
N LYS A 48 10.36 -10.83 7.52
CA LYS A 48 11.32 -11.84 7.13
C LYS A 48 12.73 -11.45 7.53
N LYS A 49 13.05 -10.19 7.38
CA LYS A 49 14.36 -9.71 7.76
C LYS A 49 14.60 -9.87 9.25
N LYS A 50 13.58 -9.59 10.04
CA LYS A 50 13.72 -9.68 11.47
C LYS A 50 13.92 -11.10 11.96
N GLU A 51 13.41 -12.03 11.21
CA GLU A 51 13.53 -13.42 11.59
C GLU A 51 14.90 -14.00 11.32
N ALA A 52 15.60 -13.39 10.41
CA ALA A 52 16.90 -13.93 9.99
C ALA A 52 17.98 -13.85 11.08
#